data_5de205daf177dd980288bb77221d43a9
#
_entry.id   5de205daf177dd980288bb77221d43a9
#
_cell.length_a   1.000
_cell.length_b   1.000
_cell.length_c   1.000
_cell.angle_alpha   90.00
_cell.angle_beta   90.00
_cell.angle_gamma   90.00
#
_symmetry.space_group_name_H-M   'P 1'
#
loop_
_entity.id
_entity.type
_entity.pdbx_description
1 polymer ?
#
loop_
_entity_poly.entity_id
_entity_poly.type
_entity_poly.pdbx_seq_one_letter_code
_entity_poly.pdbx_strand_id
1 'polypeptide(L)' 'LFEQNLLGTRGEKGMKKYTCNICGYVYDPAAGDPENGVAPGTPFEKLPADWTCPVCGASKTDFSPEG' A
#
# COMPACT_ATOMS: atom_id res chain seq x y z
N LEU A 1 22.21 -13.49 -12.78
CA LEU A 1 21.94 -12.95 -12.87
C LEU A 1 21.56 -12.29 -12.30
N PHE A 2 21.65 -11.73 -11.87
CA PHE A 2 21.34 -11.01 -11.47
C PHE A 2 20.52 -10.27 -11.62
N GLU A 3 20.29 -10.25 -11.86
CA GLU A 3 19.49 -9.34 -12.35
C GLU A 3 18.15 -9.39 -11.91
N GLN A 4 17.67 -10.43 -11.53
CA GLN A 4 16.38 -10.51 -11.03
C GLN A 4 16.16 -9.66 -9.87
N ASN A 5 17.12 -9.46 -9.06
CA ASN A 5 16.95 -8.58 -7.99
C ASN A 5 16.62 -7.22 -8.41
N LEU A 6 17.22 -6.79 -9.47
CA LEU A 6 16.96 -5.48 -9.94
C LEU A 6 15.55 -5.33 -10.33
N LEU A 7 14.97 -6.34 -10.88
CA LEU A 7 13.60 -6.25 -11.26
C LEU A 7 12.73 -6.04 -10.07
N GLY A 8 12.99 -6.78 -9.04
CA GLY A 8 12.18 -6.63 -7.86
C GLY A 8 12.28 -5.26 -7.27
N THR A 9 13.47 -4.73 -7.28
CA THR A 9 13.65 -3.42 -6.73
C THR A 9 12.85 -2.39 -7.46
N ARG A 10 12.85 -2.45 -8.77
CA ARG A 10 12.09 -1.49 -9.52
C ARG A 10 10.62 -1.63 -9.23
N GLY A 11 10.14 -2.83 -9.16
CA GLY A 11 8.73 -3.02 -8.90
C GLY A 11 8.35 -2.47 -7.56
N GLU A 12 9.26 -2.53 -6.62
CA GLU A 12 8.92 -2.08 -5.30
C GLU A 12 8.80 -0.60 -5.18
N LYS A 13 9.34 0.15 -6.10
CA LYS A 13 9.24 1.59 -5.97
C LYS A 13 7.83 2.06 -5.83
N GLY A 14 6.90 1.51 -6.58
CA GLY A 14 5.53 1.94 -6.49
C GLY A 14 4.68 1.02 -5.65
N MET A 15 5.30 0.05 -4.99
CA MET A 15 4.54 -0.96 -4.28
C MET A 15 4.97 -1.07 -2.82
N LYS A 16 5.38 0.05 -2.25
CA LYS A 16 5.79 0.07 -0.87
C LYS A 16 4.58 -0.10 0.03
N LYS A 17 4.75 -0.88 1.09
CA LYS A 17 3.67 -1.04 2.07
C LYS A 17 3.54 0.19 2.94
N TYR A 18 2.36 0.45 3.40
CA TYR A 18 2.09 1.59 4.29
C TYR A 18 1.39 1.10 5.53
N THR A 19 1.77 1.65 6.66
CA THR A 19 1.21 1.25 7.95
C THR A 19 0.37 2.37 8.52
N CYS A 20 -0.82 2.04 8.98
CA CYS A 20 -1.70 3.00 9.63
C CYS A 20 -1.11 3.37 10.98
N ASN A 21 -0.93 4.66 11.22
CA ASN A 21 -0.34 5.13 12.47
C ASN A 21 -1.31 5.08 13.63
N ILE A 22 -2.58 4.80 13.35
CA ILE A 22 -3.60 4.78 14.39
C ILE A 22 -3.82 3.38 14.92
N CYS A 23 -4.03 2.40 14.04
CA CYS A 23 -4.37 1.05 14.49
C CYS A 23 -3.34 -0.01 14.09
N GLY A 24 -2.36 0.35 13.26
CA GLY A 24 -1.32 -0.61 12.86
C GLY A 24 -1.66 -1.45 11.64
N TYR A 25 -2.77 -1.17 10.98
CA TYR A 25 -3.13 -1.90 9.77
C TYR A 25 -2.06 -1.64 8.69
N VAL A 26 -1.69 -2.68 7.96
CA VAL A 26 -0.70 -2.54 6.90
C VAL A 26 -1.39 -2.69 5.56
N TYR A 27 -1.29 -1.66 4.73
CA TYR A 27 -1.80 -1.75 3.36
C TYR A 27 -0.69 -2.36 2.50
N ASP A 28 -0.99 -3.53 1.93
CA ASP A 28 -0.05 -4.22 1.06
C ASP A 28 -0.50 -4.00 -0.38
N PRO A 29 0.24 -3.23 -1.16
CA PRO A 29 -0.20 -2.95 -2.53
C PRO A 29 -0.37 -4.19 -3.37
N ALA A 30 0.42 -5.23 -3.12
CA ALA A 30 0.31 -6.46 -3.89
C ALA A 30 -1.03 -7.13 -3.66
N ALA A 31 -1.59 -6.99 -2.47
CA ALA A 31 -2.89 -7.59 -2.15
C ALA A 31 -4.04 -6.64 -2.43
N GLY A 32 -3.78 -5.33 -2.38
CA GLY A 32 -4.83 -4.34 -2.58
C GLY A 32 -5.83 -4.35 -1.45
N ASP A 33 -7.03 -3.86 -1.75
CA ASP A 33 -8.12 -3.84 -0.79
C ASP A 33 -9.42 -4.10 -1.55
N PRO A 34 -9.61 -5.32 -2.05
CA PRO A 34 -10.76 -5.60 -2.93
C PRO A 34 -12.09 -5.35 -2.27
N GLU A 35 -12.18 -5.50 -0.95
CA GLU A 35 -13.44 -5.27 -0.26
C GLU A 35 -13.85 -3.81 -0.34
N ASN A 36 -12.91 -2.93 -0.55
CA ASN A 36 -13.21 -1.52 -0.69
C ASN A 36 -12.97 -1.03 -2.12
N GLY A 37 -12.93 -1.95 -3.06
CA GLY A 37 -12.84 -1.58 -4.46
C GLY A 37 -11.44 -1.31 -4.97
N VAL A 38 -10.42 -1.74 -4.24
CA VAL A 38 -9.04 -1.52 -4.65
C VAL A 38 -8.45 -2.82 -5.14
N ALA A 39 -8.15 -2.88 -6.43
CA ALA A 39 -7.65 -4.11 -7.03
C ALA A 39 -6.25 -4.43 -6.53
N PRO A 40 -5.87 -5.71 -6.48
CA PRO A 40 -4.49 -6.07 -6.16
C PRO A 40 -3.53 -5.43 -7.16
N GLY A 41 -2.39 -5.01 -6.65
CA GLY A 41 -1.41 -4.35 -7.50
C GLY A 41 -1.56 -2.84 -7.55
N THR A 42 -2.37 -2.25 -6.68
CA THR A 42 -2.58 -0.81 -6.67
C THR A 42 -1.64 -0.18 -5.65
N PRO A 43 -0.73 0.70 -6.10
CA PRO A 43 0.14 1.39 -5.15
C PRO A 43 -0.65 2.30 -4.23
N PHE A 44 -0.11 2.55 -3.04
CA PHE A 44 -0.81 3.39 -2.09
C PHE A 44 -1.11 4.77 -2.68
N GLU A 45 -0.18 5.30 -3.47
CA GLU A 45 -0.37 6.62 -4.06
C GLU A 45 -1.52 6.67 -5.04
N LYS A 46 -1.94 5.52 -5.56
CA LYS A 46 -3.05 5.47 -6.50
C LYS A 46 -4.39 5.26 -5.84
N LEU A 47 -4.42 5.14 -4.52
CA LEU A 47 -5.69 4.97 -3.83
C LEU A 47 -6.51 6.24 -3.96
N PRO A 48 -7.86 6.12 -3.99
CA PRO A 48 -8.70 7.30 -4.05
C PRO A 48 -8.42 8.22 -2.87
N ALA A 49 -8.65 9.51 -3.07
CA ALA A 49 -8.37 10.48 -2.02
C ALA A 49 -9.23 10.23 -0.78
N ASP A 50 -10.41 9.65 -0.99
CA ASP A 50 -11.31 9.39 0.13
C ASP A 50 -11.19 7.97 0.69
N TRP A 51 -10.20 7.21 0.25
CA TRP A 51 -9.98 5.88 0.82
C TRP A 51 -9.55 6.03 2.27
N THR A 52 -10.07 5.16 3.11
CA THR A 52 -9.74 5.20 4.52
C THR A 52 -9.33 3.81 4.98
N CYS A 53 -8.69 3.76 6.14
CA CYS A 53 -8.27 2.50 6.72
C CYS A 53 -9.47 1.59 6.93
N PRO A 54 -9.44 0.36 6.44
CA PRO A 54 -10.59 -0.55 6.59
C PRO A 54 -10.80 -1.02 8.03
N VAL A 55 -9.82 -0.79 8.88
CA VAL A 55 -9.93 -1.23 10.27
C VAL A 55 -10.42 -0.12 11.17
N CYS A 56 -9.81 1.06 11.10
CA CYS A 56 -10.16 2.14 12.03
C CYS A 56 -10.73 3.38 11.35
N GLY A 57 -10.71 3.44 10.02
CA GLY A 57 -11.27 4.60 9.33
C GLY A 57 -10.34 5.78 9.21
N ALA A 58 -9.07 5.64 9.57
CA ALA A 58 -8.13 6.73 9.46
C ALA A 58 -7.93 7.11 8.00
N SER A 59 -7.60 8.37 7.76
CA SER A 59 -7.40 8.83 6.40
C SER A 59 -6.03 8.42 5.89
N LYS A 60 -5.81 8.60 4.58
CA LYS A 60 -4.54 8.25 3.99
C LYS A 60 -3.38 8.99 4.64
N THR A 61 -3.63 10.20 5.12
CA THR A 61 -2.57 11.00 5.73
C THR A 61 -2.08 10.42 7.04
N ASP A 62 -2.82 9.47 7.61
CA ASP A 62 -2.40 8.81 8.84
C ASP A 62 -1.61 7.55 8.60
N PHE A 63 -1.14 7.35 7.37
CA PHE A 63 -0.33 6.19 7.01
C PHE A 63 1.10 6.62 6.76
N SER A 64 2.04 5.75 7.12
CA SER A 64 3.46 5.99 6.87
C SER A 64 4.04 4.85 6.06
N PRO A 65 4.94 5.14 5.12
CA PRO A 65 5.55 4.07 4.34
C PRO A 65 6.46 3.21 5.20
N GLU A 66 6.42 1.91 4.94
CA GLU A 66 7.33 0.99 5.59
C GLU A 66 8.63 1.00 4.84
N GLY A 67 9.66 1.05 5.52
CA GLY A 67 10.95 0.97 4.91
C GLY A 67 11.54 2.25 4.52
#